data_065a01c04066c8ecc042181f27cfac48
#
_entry.id   065a01c04066c8ecc042181f27cfac48
#
_cell.length_a   1.000
_cell.length_b   1.000
_cell.length_c   1.000
_cell.angle_alpha   90.00
_cell.angle_beta   90.00
_cell.angle_gamma   90.00
#
_symmetry.space_group_name_H-M   'P 1'
#
loop_
_entity.id
_entity.type
_entity.pdbx_description
1 polymer ?
#
loop_
_entity_poly.entity_id
_entity_poly.type
_entity_poly.pdbx_seq_one_letter_code
_entity_poly.pdbx_strand_id
1 'polypeptide(L)'
;MKNLATHLKLFTVAVIWGFGWPAGRVVANDVLPFTASWIRYIIATLCFLAYLKLSKQWMFPSKSEWKILFLIGFFSTCVYQAFFMFGMQYTAAGDASLMITFNPIFTAILAVIFLKESMHWNLVTGLLMGITGVGILFYYSPNIDIDFVDRAIGDLLIAGAALAWACNTILMKKAMTETDEKSSKPLNPLELTVWSSVAGLILLTPIMAVETMTQGFVLPSADGWIGLVFLAIFSTVVAYVWFADGIIKIGASMSALYVYLVPPFGILGGYLLLDEKLGLSLVFAFILITGGVFIAQSKATNDKQLS
;
A
#
# COMPACT_ATOMS: atom_id res chain seq x y z
N MET A 1 -0.68 -26.92 -15.19
CA MET A 1 -1.31 -25.56 -15.24
C MET A 1 -2.31 -25.30 -14.10
N LYS A 2 -2.09 -25.90 -12.90
CA LYS A 2 -3.08 -25.88 -11.78
C LYS A 2 -3.42 -24.51 -11.20
N ASN A 3 -2.67 -23.44 -11.50
CA ASN A 3 -2.89 -22.11 -10.89
C ASN A 3 -2.86 -20.92 -11.87
N LEU A 4 -3.01 -21.14 -13.19
CA LEU A 4 -2.92 -20.08 -14.19
C LEU A 4 -3.87 -18.90 -13.89
N ALA A 5 -5.11 -19.20 -13.52
CA ALA A 5 -6.10 -18.18 -13.16
C ALA A 5 -5.66 -17.32 -11.95
N THR A 6 -5.00 -17.94 -10.96
CA THR A 6 -4.45 -17.20 -9.79
C THR A 6 -3.27 -16.32 -10.20
N HIS A 7 -2.39 -16.80 -11.04
CA HIS A 7 -1.26 -16.01 -11.56
C HIS A 7 -1.75 -14.82 -12.40
N LEU A 8 -2.77 -15.02 -13.27
CA LEU A 8 -3.39 -13.94 -14.02
C LEU A 8 -4.06 -12.90 -13.12
N LYS A 9 -4.78 -13.33 -12.07
CA LYS A 9 -5.37 -12.41 -11.08
C LYS A 9 -4.29 -11.57 -10.39
N LEU A 10 -3.20 -12.18 -9.92
CA LEU A 10 -2.12 -11.48 -9.25
C LEU A 10 -1.36 -10.52 -10.18
N PHE A 11 -1.17 -10.91 -11.44
CA PHE A 11 -0.64 -10.01 -12.46
C PHE A 11 -1.56 -8.80 -12.66
N THR A 12 -2.87 -9.02 -12.78
CA THR A 12 -3.86 -7.95 -12.90
C THR A 12 -3.88 -7.05 -11.65
N VAL A 13 -3.70 -7.61 -10.45
CA VAL A 13 -3.54 -6.83 -9.22
C VAL A 13 -2.33 -5.90 -9.31
N ALA A 14 -1.20 -6.38 -9.80
CA ALA A 14 0.00 -5.55 -9.98
C ALA A 14 -0.24 -4.41 -10.98
N VAL A 15 -0.95 -4.68 -12.09
CA VAL A 15 -1.38 -3.65 -13.06
C VAL A 15 -2.29 -2.62 -12.37
N ILE A 16 -3.32 -3.07 -11.67
CA ILE A 16 -4.28 -2.19 -10.98
C ILE A 16 -3.56 -1.32 -9.95
N TRP A 17 -2.70 -1.88 -9.12
CA TRP A 17 -1.93 -1.10 -8.15
C TRP A 17 -0.94 -0.14 -8.80
N GLY A 18 -0.32 -0.55 -9.92
CA GLY A 18 0.53 0.34 -10.70
C GLY A 18 -0.22 1.57 -11.21
N PHE A 19 -1.34 1.36 -11.89
CA PHE A 19 -2.20 2.45 -12.35
C PHE A 19 -2.90 3.22 -11.21
N GLY A 20 -2.88 2.68 -10.00
CA GLY A 20 -3.32 3.38 -8.78
C GLY A 20 -2.49 4.63 -8.47
N TRP A 21 -1.22 4.70 -8.87
CA TRP A 21 -0.34 5.84 -8.64
C TRP A 21 -0.76 7.06 -9.45
N PRO A 22 -0.88 6.99 -10.80
CA PRO A 22 -1.39 8.13 -11.56
C PRO A 22 -2.83 8.51 -11.18
N ALA A 23 -3.71 7.54 -10.91
CA ALA A 23 -5.04 7.84 -10.40
C ALA A 23 -4.99 8.59 -9.05
N GLY A 24 -4.08 8.18 -8.14
CA GLY A 24 -3.83 8.86 -6.88
C GLY A 24 -3.39 10.31 -7.06
N ARG A 25 -2.50 10.56 -8.04
CA ARG A 25 -2.03 11.92 -8.35
C ARG A 25 -3.14 12.81 -8.90
N VAL A 26 -3.97 12.29 -9.81
CA VAL A 26 -5.15 13.02 -10.30
C VAL A 26 -6.05 13.41 -9.15
N VAL A 27 -6.39 12.46 -8.28
CA VAL A 27 -7.26 12.70 -7.12
C VAL A 27 -6.63 13.68 -6.12
N ALA A 28 -5.33 13.54 -5.83
CA ALA A 28 -4.64 14.40 -4.86
C ALA A 28 -4.54 15.86 -5.30
N ASN A 29 -4.55 16.11 -6.62
CA ASN A 29 -4.54 17.46 -7.19
C ASN A 29 -5.95 18.05 -7.37
N ASP A 30 -7.01 17.24 -7.26
CA ASP A 30 -8.39 17.63 -7.50
C ASP A 30 -9.18 17.81 -6.19
N VAL A 31 -8.89 17.00 -5.18
CA VAL A 31 -9.66 16.91 -3.94
C VAL A 31 -8.74 17.01 -2.73
N LEU A 32 -9.23 17.63 -1.65
CA LEU A 32 -8.50 17.72 -0.38
C LEU A 32 -8.14 16.31 0.15
N PRO A 33 -6.93 16.11 0.69
CA PRO A 33 -6.37 14.79 1.02
C PRO A 33 -7.22 13.90 1.90
N PHE A 34 -7.78 14.43 3.00
CA PHE A 34 -8.61 13.63 3.90
C PHE A 34 -10.01 13.42 3.35
N THR A 35 -10.55 14.39 2.61
CA THR A 35 -11.84 14.26 1.89
C THR A 35 -11.75 13.19 0.81
N ALA A 36 -10.70 13.19 0.00
CA ALA A 36 -10.45 12.17 -1.01
C ALA A 36 -10.34 10.76 -0.40
N SER A 37 -9.55 10.65 0.66
CA SER A 37 -9.36 9.39 1.39
C SER A 37 -10.67 8.90 2.00
N TRP A 38 -11.47 9.78 2.57
CA TRP A 38 -12.76 9.46 3.19
C TRP A 38 -13.78 8.95 2.13
N ILE A 39 -13.92 9.65 1.00
CA ILE A 39 -14.80 9.21 -0.11
C ILE A 39 -14.35 7.83 -0.61
N ARG A 40 -13.05 7.65 -0.85
CA ARG A 40 -12.47 6.36 -1.26
C ARG A 40 -12.83 5.25 -0.30
N TYR A 41 -12.64 5.47 1.02
CA TYR A 41 -12.87 4.43 2.03
C TYR A 41 -14.34 4.20 2.34
N ILE A 42 -15.23 5.17 2.20
CA ILE A 42 -16.68 4.90 2.23
C ILE A 42 -17.06 3.92 1.12
N ILE A 43 -16.69 4.21 -0.12
CA ILE A 43 -17.02 3.34 -1.26
C ILE A 43 -16.41 1.94 -1.05
N ALA A 44 -15.12 1.88 -0.71
CA ALA A 44 -14.43 0.61 -0.48
C ALA A 44 -15.04 -0.19 0.67
N THR A 45 -15.34 0.43 1.80
CA THR A 45 -15.91 -0.22 2.98
C THR A 45 -17.30 -0.77 2.69
N LEU A 46 -18.15 0.00 2.02
CA LEU A 46 -19.48 -0.47 1.61
C LEU A 46 -19.39 -1.69 0.68
N CYS A 47 -18.50 -1.65 -0.30
CA CYS A 47 -18.25 -2.78 -1.20
C CYS A 47 -17.69 -4.01 -0.45
N PHE A 48 -16.77 -3.83 0.49
CA PHE A 48 -16.23 -4.91 1.32
C PHE A 48 -17.31 -5.54 2.21
N LEU A 49 -18.14 -4.74 2.88
CA LEU A 49 -19.23 -5.24 3.70
C LEU A 49 -20.27 -5.99 2.86
N ALA A 50 -20.60 -5.47 1.67
CA ALA A 50 -21.46 -6.18 0.72
C ALA A 50 -20.84 -7.52 0.29
N TYR A 51 -19.54 -7.54 -0.01
CA TYR A 51 -18.80 -8.75 -0.38
C TYR A 51 -18.82 -9.80 0.75
N LEU A 52 -18.54 -9.42 2.00
CA LEU A 52 -18.61 -10.35 3.15
C LEU A 52 -20.00 -10.94 3.32
N LYS A 53 -21.03 -10.12 3.17
CA LYS A 53 -22.43 -10.57 3.27
C LYS A 53 -22.82 -11.54 2.16
N LEU A 54 -22.47 -11.22 0.91
CA LEU A 54 -22.78 -12.04 -0.26
C LEU A 54 -22.01 -13.36 -0.28
N SER A 55 -20.75 -13.35 0.15
CA SER A 55 -19.89 -14.54 0.24
C SER A 55 -20.19 -15.44 1.45
N LYS A 56 -21.16 -15.05 2.29
CA LYS A 56 -21.53 -15.75 3.55
C LYS A 56 -20.33 -15.89 4.53
N GLN A 57 -19.36 -14.98 4.44
CA GLN A 57 -18.20 -14.91 5.33
C GLN A 57 -18.37 -13.84 6.42
N TRP A 58 -19.60 -13.43 6.67
CA TRP A 58 -19.89 -12.40 7.66
C TRP A 58 -19.64 -12.91 9.07
N MET A 59 -18.62 -12.36 9.73
CA MET A 59 -18.32 -12.56 11.13
C MET A 59 -18.07 -11.20 11.78
N PHE A 60 -18.72 -10.96 12.92
CA PHE A 60 -18.54 -9.69 13.63
C PHE A 60 -17.39 -9.81 14.63
N PRO A 61 -16.44 -8.86 14.67
CA PRO A 61 -15.32 -8.91 15.60
C PRO A 61 -15.76 -8.87 17.07
N SER A 62 -15.05 -9.56 17.92
CA SER A 62 -15.21 -9.48 19.36
C SER A 62 -14.76 -8.12 19.91
N LYS A 63 -15.18 -7.77 21.14
CA LYS A 63 -14.78 -6.50 21.77
C LYS A 63 -13.27 -6.34 21.92
N SER A 64 -12.55 -7.44 22.13
CA SER A 64 -11.08 -7.45 22.25
C SER A 64 -10.39 -7.17 20.90
N GLU A 65 -10.93 -7.70 19.80
CA GLU A 65 -10.38 -7.54 18.46
C GLU A 65 -10.48 -6.10 17.95
N TRP A 66 -11.47 -5.31 18.39
CA TRP A 66 -11.61 -3.92 17.99
C TRP A 66 -10.40 -3.05 18.31
N LYS A 67 -9.65 -3.34 19.41
CA LYS A 67 -8.44 -2.58 19.74
C LYS A 67 -7.38 -2.69 18.64
N ILE A 68 -7.12 -3.92 18.18
CA ILE A 68 -6.13 -4.15 17.12
C ILE A 68 -6.65 -3.67 15.77
N LEU A 69 -7.96 -3.79 15.50
CA LEU A 69 -8.59 -3.30 14.27
C LEU A 69 -8.51 -1.77 14.17
N PHE A 70 -8.74 -1.03 15.26
CA PHE A 70 -8.54 0.43 15.29
C PHE A 70 -7.08 0.82 15.06
N LEU A 71 -6.13 0.07 15.63
CA LEU A 71 -4.71 0.35 15.43
C LEU A 71 -4.28 0.05 13.96
N ILE A 72 -4.75 -1.06 13.39
CA ILE A 72 -4.54 -1.39 11.98
C ILE A 72 -5.18 -0.30 11.09
N GLY A 73 -6.44 0.08 11.35
CA GLY A 73 -7.15 1.13 10.61
C GLY A 73 -6.49 2.50 10.72
N PHE A 74 -5.92 2.84 11.89
CA PHE A 74 -5.15 4.05 12.07
C PHE A 74 -3.94 4.10 11.12
N PHE A 75 -3.12 3.06 11.09
CA PHE A 75 -1.95 3.03 10.20
C PHE A 75 -2.31 2.89 8.73
N SER A 76 -3.28 2.03 8.37
CA SER A 76 -3.62 1.76 6.97
C SER A 76 -4.51 2.82 6.33
N THR A 77 -5.41 3.44 7.10
CA THR A 77 -6.43 4.34 6.56
C THR A 77 -6.16 5.80 6.90
N CYS A 78 -5.69 6.12 8.11
CA CYS A 78 -5.39 7.51 8.45
C CYS A 78 -3.96 7.89 8.06
N VAL A 79 -2.95 7.23 8.63
CA VAL A 79 -1.55 7.64 8.46
C VAL A 79 -1.07 7.37 7.02
N TYR A 80 -1.32 6.16 6.51
CA TYR A 80 -0.95 5.83 5.13
C TYR A 80 -1.61 6.75 4.12
N GLN A 81 -2.92 6.99 4.25
CA GLN A 81 -3.64 7.82 3.29
C GLN A 81 -3.23 9.29 3.36
N ALA A 82 -2.95 9.81 4.57
CA ALA A 82 -2.41 11.16 4.71
C ALA A 82 -1.08 11.27 3.94
N PHE A 83 -0.13 10.41 4.24
CA PHE A 83 1.16 10.40 3.55
C PHE A 83 1.04 10.16 2.04
N PHE A 84 0.16 9.26 1.62
CA PHE A 84 -0.08 8.98 0.20
C PHE A 84 -0.66 10.21 -0.51
N MET A 85 -1.74 10.77 -0.02
CA MET A 85 -2.42 11.89 -0.68
C MET A 85 -1.57 13.16 -0.69
N PHE A 86 -0.95 13.52 0.43
CA PHE A 86 -0.03 14.66 0.46
C PHE A 86 1.20 14.40 -0.40
N GLY A 87 1.78 13.21 -0.35
CA GLY A 87 2.93 12.86 -1.17
C GLY A 87 2.64 12.97 -2.67
N MET A 88 1.47 12.49 -3.11
CA MET A 88 1.07 12.55 -4.52
C MET A 88 0.82 13.97 -5.05
N GLN A 89 0.64 14.96 -4.20
CA GLN A 89 0.58 16.37 -4.63
C GLN A 89 1.94 16.89 -5.08
N TYR A 90 3.03 16.35 -4.53
CA TYR A 90 4.37 16.91 -4.69
C TYR A 90 5.31 16.08 -5.56
N THR A 91 5.05 14.76 -5.75
CA THR A 91 5.94 13.91 -6.55
C THR A 91 5.26 13.31 -7.78
N ALA A 92 6.07 12.80 -8.71
CA ALA A 92 5.59 12.07 -9.88
C ALA A 92 5.04 10.68 -9.49
N ALA A 93 4.05 10.18 -10.24
CA ALA A 93 3.45 8.87 -9.97
C ALA A 93 4.47 7.74 -10.17
N GLY A 94 5.36 7.87 -11.16
CA GLY A 94 6.45 6.94 -11.39
C GLY A 94 7.42 6.88 -10.21
N ASP A 95 7.87 8.04 -9.70
CA ASP A 95 8.77 8.16 -8.56
C ASP A 95 8.12 7.60 -7.29
N ALA A 96 6.87 7.97 -7.00
CA ALA A 96 6.10 7.44 -5.87
C ALA A 96 5.95 5.92 -5.91
N SER A 97 5.71 5.33 -7.09
CA SER A 97 5.58 3.88 -7.27
C SER A 97 6.88 3.12 -6.96
N LEU A 98 8.04 3.76 -7.12
CA LEU A 98 9.33 3.23 -6.71
C LEU A 98 9.55 3.40 -5.21
N MET A 99 9.20 4.55 -4.64
CA MET A 99 9.37 4.82 -3.21
C MET A 99 8.57 3.86 -2.33
N ILE A 100 7.35 3.49 -2.71
CA ILE A 100 6.54 2.54 -1.92
C ILE A 100 7.18 1.15 -1.82
N THR A 101 8.06 0.77 -2.74
CA THR A 101 8.76 -0.52 -2.71
C THR A 101 9.76 -0.66 -1.56
N PHE A 102 10.01 0.40 -0.79
CA PHE A 102 10.71 0.34 0.50
C PHE A 102 9.91 -0.38 1.60
N ASN A 103 8.62 -0.58 1.42
CA ASN A 103 7.75 -1.22 2.41
C ASN A 103 8.32 -2.55 2.96
N PRO A 104 8.79 -3.52 2.14
CA PRO A 104 9.35 -4.76 2.66
C PRO A 104 10.61 -4.55 3.51
N ILE A 105 11.43 -3.55 3.19
CA ILE A 105 12.61 -3.20 3.99
C ILE A 105 12.19 -2.65 5.35
N PHE A 106 11.26 -1.70 5.38
CA PHE A 106 10.70 -1.21 6.64
C PHE A 106 10.03 -2.32 7.45
N THR A 107 9.28 -3.21 6.79
CA THR A 107 8.66 -4.37 7.45
C THR A 107 9.72 -5.27 8.09
N ALA A 108 10.84 -5.54 7.40
CA ALA A 108 11.93 -6.36 7.95
C ALA A 108 12.62 -5.66 9.14
N ILE A 109 12.87 -4.36 9.06
CA ILE A 109 13.45 -3.58 10.18
C ILE A 109 12.49 -3.63 11.38
N LEU A 110 11.20 -3.39 11.18
CA LEU A 110 10.21 -3.45 12.25
C LEU A 110 10.08 -4.87 12.84
N ALA A 111 10.21 -5.91 12.01
CA ALA A 111 10.22 -7.30 12.48
C ALA A 111 11.43 -7.57 13.40
N VAL A 112 12.62 -7.06 13.05
CA VAL A 112 13.80 -7.15 13.94
C VAL A 112 13.53 -6.45 15.27
N ILE A 113 12.97 -5.23 15.25
CA ILE A 113 12.76 -4.41 16.44
C ILE A 113 11.63 -4.99 17.34
N PHE A 114 10.46 -5.27 16.76
CA PHE A 114 9.25 -5.61 17.52
C PHE A 114 9.01 -7.11 17.67
N LEU A 115 9.44 -7.91 16.68
CA LEU A 115 9.27 -9.37 16.72
C LEU A 115 10.55 -10.09 17.14
N LYS A 116 11.63 -9.34 17.42
CA LYS A 116 12.95 -9.85 17.81
C LYS A 116 13.53 -10.84 16.79
N GLU A 117 13.20 -10.65 15.51
CA GLU A 117 13.82 -11.42 14.43
C GLU A 117 15.31 -11.07 14.31
N SER A 118 16.13 -12.00 13.86
CA SER A 118 17.58 -11.77 13.73
C SER A 118 17.90 -10.84 12.56
N MET A 119 18.78 -9.87 12.78
CA MET A 119 19.28 -9.02 11.70
C MET A 119 20.29 -9.81 10.85
N HIS A 120 20.10 -9.84 9.55
CA HIS A 120 20.97 -10.55 8.60
C HIS A 120 21.70 -9.57 7.68
N TRP A 121 22.91 -9.90 7.24
CA TRP A 121 23.67 -9.11 6.28
C TRP A 121 22.90 -8.83 4.98
N ASN A 122 22.06 -9.75 4.55
CA ASN A 122 21.20 -9.56 3.38
C ASN A 122 20.25 -8.35 3.55
N LEU A 123 19.71 -8.13 4.77
CA LEU A 123 18.89 -6.96 5.06
C LEU A 123 19.70 -5.66 4.95
N VAL A 124 20.93 -5.65 5.49
CA VAL A 124 21.82 -4.48 5.41
C VAL A 124 22.19 -4.18 3.95
N THR A 125 22.56 -5.20 3.18
CA THR A 125 22.86 -5.05 1.74
C THR A 125 21.66 -4.55 0.96
N GLY A 126 20.49 -5.12 1.21
CA GLY A 126 19.23 -4.67 0.58
C GLY A 126 18.88 -3.22 0.90
N LEU A 127 19.08 -2.81 2.15
CA LEU A 127 18.88 -1.43 2.59
C LEU A 127 19.84 -0.46 1.86
N LEU A 128 21.13 -0.80 1.78
CA LEU A 128 22.12 0.03 1.07
C LEU A 128 21.79 0.17 -0.41
N MET A 129 21.40 -0.94 -1.07
CA MET A 129 20.97 -0.88 -2.47
C MET A 129 19.72 -0.02 -2.64
N GLY A 130 18.75 -0.15 -1.75
CA GLY A 130 17.54 0.65 -1.76
C GLY A 130 17.84 2.14 -1.60
N ILE A 131 18.63 2.52 -0.60
CA ILE A 131 19.05 3.92 -0.37
C ILE A 131 19.78 4.47 -1.59
N THR A 132 20.67 3.69 -2.23
CA THR A 132 21.34 4.11 -3.46
C THR A 132 20.35 4.34 -4.60
N GLY A 133 19.37 3.44 -4.77
CA GLY A 133 18.30 3.59 -5.78
C GLY A 133 17.47 4.85 -5.57
N VAL A 134 17.10 5.15 -4.32
CA VAL A 134 16.41 6.41 -3.96
C VAL A 134 17.29 7.62 -4.21
N GLY A 135 18.57 7.56 -3.88
CA GLY A 135 19.51 8.64 -4.20
C GLY A 135 19.56 8.94 -5.69
N ILE A 136 19.58 7.89 -6.54
CA ILE A 136 19.50 8.06 -8.00
C ILE A 136 18.17 8.73 -8.39
N LEU A 137 17.06 8.31 -7.81
CA LEU A 137 15.76 8.88 -8.07
C LEU A 137 15.72 10.36 -7.69
N PHE A 138 16.18 10.73 -6.50
CA PHE A 138 16.21 12.12 -6.04
C PHE A 138 16.99 13.04 -6.95
N TYR A 139 18.19 12.64 -7.36
CA TYR A 139 19.10 13.51 -8.12
C TYR A 139 18.88 13.46 -9.63
N TYR A 140 18.36 12.37 -10.17
CA TYR A 140 18.34 12.11 -11.62
C TYR A 140 16.95 11.76 -12.14
N SER A 141 15.86 12.01 -11.38
CA SER A 141 14.50 11.81 -11.91
C SER A 141 14.30 12.62 -13.20
N PRO A 142 13.70 12.03 -14.24
CA PRO A 142 13.43 12.73 -15.49
C PRO A 142 12.31 13.77 -15.36
N ASN A 143 11.54 13.76 -14.28
CA ASN A 143 10.39 14.64 -14.03
C ASN A 143 10.84 15.98 -13.44
N ILE A 144 11.70 16.69 -14.18
CA ILE A 144 12.30 17.98 -13.78
C ILE A 144 11.31 19.15 -13.77
N ASP A 145 10.12 18.97 -14.31
CA ASP A 145 9.05 19.98 -14.29
C ASP A 145 8.46 20.18 -12.89
N ILE A 146 8.70 19.23 -11.97
CA ILE A 146 8.40 19.37 -10.54
C ILE A 146 9.67 19.90 -9.86
N ASP A 147 9.52 20.97 -9.06
CA ASP A 147 10.65 21.50 -8.29
C ASP A 147 11.32 20.41 -7.45
N PHE A 148 12.65 20.47 -7.35
CA PHE A 148 13.43 19.44 -6.64
C PHE A 148 13.02 19.29 -5.18
N VAL A 149 12.75 20.41 -4.50
CA VAL A 149 12.39 20.40 -3.06
C VAL A 149 11.00 19.80 -2.89
N ASP A 150 10.04 20.20 -3.72
CA ASP A 150 8.68 19.66 -3.70
C ASP A 150 8.71 18.16 -3.95
N ARG A 151 9.42 17.71 -4.98
CA ARG A 151 9.55 16.29 -5.30
C ARG A 151 10.20 15.50 -4.17
N ALA A 152 11.27 16.03 -3.56
CA ALA A 152 11.91 15.39 -2.42
C ALA A 152 10.97 15.27 -1.22
N ILE A 153 10.15 16.30 -0.95
CA ILE A 153 9.12 16.26 0.09
C ILE A 153 8.08 15.19 -0.25
N GLY A 154 7.59 15.16 -1.49
CA GLY A 154 6.62 14.17 -1.96
C GLY A 154 7.14 12.75 -1.80
N ASP A 155 8.36 12.47 -2.25
CA ASP A 155 9.00 11.16 -2.15
C ASP A 155 9.21 10.73 -0.68
N LEU A 156 9.61 11.65 0.21
CA LEU A 156 9.73 11.37 1.64
C LEU A 156 8.36 11.08 2.28
N LEU A 157 7.30 11.78 1.87
CA LEU A 157 5.95 11.47 2.32
C LEU A 157 5.51 10.06 1.85
N ILE A 158 5.81 9.68 0.60
CA ILE A 158 5.53 8.31 0.12
C ILE A 158 6.37 7.26 0.88
N ALA A 159 7.63 7.56 1.24
CA ALA A 159 8.40 6.70 2.13
C ALA A 159 7.73 6.57 3.52
N GLY A 160 7.15 7.65 4.04
CA GLY A 160 6.32 7.65 5.24
C GLY A 160 5.08 6.74 5.09
N ALA A 161 4.42 6.77 3.92
CA ALA A 161 3.33 5.84 3.59
C ALA A 161 3.82 4.38 3.59
N ALA A 162 5.00 4.11 3.02
CA ALA A 162 5.61 2.77 3.04
C ALA A 162 5.87 2.29 4.47
N LEU A 163 6.37 3.16 5.35
CA LEU A 163 6.57 2.85 6.77
C LEU A 163 5.24 2.60 7.50
N ALA A 164 4.21 3.42 7.25
CA ALA A 164 2.87 3.22 7.82
C ALA A 164 2.28 1.86 7.39
N TRP A 165 2.48 1.49 6.13
CA TRP A 165 2.06 0.17 5.63
C TRP A 165 2.86 -0.97 6.26
N ALA A 166 4.15 -0.78 6.52
CA ALA A 166 4.96 -1.74 7.26
C ALA A 166 4.45 -1.95 8.69
N CYS A 167 4.08 -0.87 9.40
CA CYS A 167 3.43 -0.96 10.71
C CYS A 167 2.12 -1.75 10.63
N ASN A 168 1.26 -1.43 9.65
CA ASN A 168 0.04 -2.19 9.38
C ASN A 168 0.33 -3.69 9.17
N THR A 169 1.34 -4.03 8.37
CA THR A 169 1.72 -5.43 8.10
C THR A 169 2.13 -6.17 9.37
N ILE A 170 2.93 -5.56 10.24
CA ILE A 170 3.33 -6.14 11.54
C ILE A 170 2.13 -6.34 12.46
N LEU A 171 1.22 -5.36 12.52
CA LEU A 171 0.00 -5.45 13.32
C LEU A 171 -0.96 -6.54 12.80
N MET A 172 -1.13 -6.64 11.49
CA MET A 172 -1.92 -7.72 10.88
C MET A 172 -1.31 -9.10 11.19
N LYS A 173 0.02 -9.25 11.07
CA LYS A 173 0.72 -10.48 11.45
C LYS A 173 0.47 -10.83 12.91
N LYS A 174 0.59 -9.85 13.81
CA LYS A 174 0.30 -10.03 15.22
C LYS A 174 -1.14 -10.48 15.47
N ALA A 175 -2.12 -9.81 14.84
CA ALA A 175 -3.54 -10.15 14.97
C ALA A 175 -3.90 -11.56 14.47
N MET A 176 -3.13 -12.09 13.49
CA MET A 176 -3.34 -13.44 12.95
C MET A 176 -2.63 -14.53 13.79
N THR A 177 -1.60 -14.19 14.58
CA THR A 177 -0.80 -15.14 15.35
C THR A 177 -1.17 -15.20 16.83
N GLU A 178 -1.60 -14.08 17.41
CA GLU A 178 -2.03 -14.01 18.80
C GLU A 178 -3.54 -14.28 18.85
N THR A 179 -3.91 -15.51 19.19
CA THR A 179 -5.30 -15.86 19.54
C THR A 179 -5.58 -15.35 20.95
N ASP A 180 -6.53 -14.43 21.08
CA ASP A 180 -7.09 -14.07 22.38
C ASP A 180 -7.81 -15.31 22.94
N GLU A 181 -7.59 -15.64 24.20
CA GLU A 181 -8.24 -16.80 24.90
C GLU A 181 -9.78 -16.78 24.81
N LYS A 182 -10.34 -15.63 24.44
CA LYS A 182 -11.80 -15.41 24.31
C LYS A 182 -12.33 -15.49 22.87
N SER A 183 -11.46 -15.55 21.85
CA SER A 183 -11.86 -15.69 20.45
C SER A 183 -11.72 -17.13 20.01
N SER A 184 -12.81 -17.74 19.59
CA SER A 184 -12.83 -19.15 19.16
C SER A 184 -12.12 -19.39 17.83
N LYS A 185 -11.80 -18.31 17.06
CA LYS A 185 -11.12 -18.40 15.76
C LYS A 185 -10.49 -17.04 15.41
N PRO A 186 -9.20 -17.00 15.00
CA PRO A 186 -8.56 -15.76 14.55
C PRO A 186 -9.23 -15.24 13.28
N LEU A 187 -9.32 -13.91 13.14
CA LEU A 187 -9.79 -13.25 11.93
C LEU A 187 -8.88 -13.60 10.76
N ASN A 188 -9.48 -13.91 9.62
CA ASN A 188 -8.70 -14.13 8.40
C ASN A 188 -8.21 -12.78 7.80
N PRO A 189 -7.24 -12.79 6.87
CA PRO A 189 -6.70 -11.54 6.30
C PRO A 189 -7.73 -10.62 5.67
N LEU A 190 -8.79 -11.18 5.06
CA LEU A 190 -9.86 -10.40 4.46
C LEU A 190 -10.74 -9.74 5.53
N GLU A 191 -11.13 -10.49 6.56
CA GLU A 191 -11.90 -9.96 7.69
C GLU A 191 -11.14 -8.84 8.41
N LEU A 192 -9.83 -9.03 8.66
CA LEU A 192 -8.96 -8.00 9.21
C LEU A 192 -8.96 -6.74 8.34
N THR A 193 -8.83 -6.90 7.02
CA THR A 193 -8.85 -5.77 6.08
C THR A 193 -10.18 -5.03 6.11
N VAL A 194 -11.30 -5.76 6.07
CA VAL A 194 -12.63 -5.14 6.05
C VAL A 194 -12.93 -4.41 7.35
N TRP A 195 -12.74 -5.06 8.50
CA TRP A 195 -13.08 -4.45 9.78
C TRP A 195 -12.09 -3.35 10.21
N SER A 196 -10.83 -3.45 9.81
CA SER A 196 -9.89 -2.33 9.99
C SER A 196 -10.22 -1.15 9.08
N SER A 197 -10.78 -1.38 7.87
CA SER A 197 -11.28 -0.31 7.02
C SER A 197 -12.46 0.42 7.66
N VAL A 198 -13.38 -0.32 8.30
CA VAL A 198 -14.47 0.29 9.10
C VAL A 198 -13.91 1.12 10.26
N ALA A 199 -12.99 0.56 11.04
CA ALA A 199 -12.36 1.26 12.16
C ALA A 199 -11.60 2.51 11.68
N GLY A 200 -10.84 2.38 10.60
CA GLY A 200 -10.11 3.48 9.99
C GLY A 200 -11.02 4.58 9.44
N LEU A 201 -12.13 4.22 8.83
CA LEU A 201 -13.13 5.19 8.36
C LEU A 201 -13.74 5.98 9.53
N ILE A 202 -14.03 5.31 10.65
CA ILE A 202 -14.49 5.99 11.89
C ILE A 202 -13.45 7.01 12.37
N LEU A 203 -12.17 6.64 12.37
CA LEU A 203 -11.08 7.54 12.78
C LEU A 203 -10.85 8.68 11.77
N LEU A 204 -11.01 8.42 10.49
CA LEU A 204 -10.80 9.41 9.43
C LEU A 204 -11.92 10.45 9.36
N THR A 205 -13.14 10.07 9.73
CA THR A 205 -14.32 10.95 9.66
C THR A 205 -14.14 12.29 10.39
N PRO A 206 -13.70 12.36 11.66
CA PRO A 206 -13.47 13.63 12.31
C PRO A 206 -12.35 14.46 11.67
N ILE A 207 -11.32 13.83 11.13
CA ILE A 207 -10.21 14.52 10.47
C ILE A 207 -10.71 15.17 9.17
N MET A 208 -11.47 14.43 8.36
CA MET A 208 -12.13 14.95 7.16
C MET A 208 -13.10 16.09 7.51
N ALA A 209 -13.88 15.95 8.60
CA ALA A 209 -14.80 17.01 9.01
C ALA A 209 -14.05 18.30 9.36
N VAL A 210 -12.93 18.23 10.08
CA VAL A 210 -12.07 19.40 10.36
C VAL A 210 -11.51 19.98 9.07
N GLU A 211 -11.02 19.18 8.15
CA GLU A 211 -10.51 19.63 6.84
C GLU A 211 -11.59 20.42 6.07
N THR A 212 -12.79 19.84 5.96
CA THR A 212 -13.90 20.49 5.23
C THR A 212 -14.45 21.73 5.93
N MET A 213 -14.42 21.78 7.25
CA MET A 213 -14.81 22.98 8.01
C MET A 213 -13.82 24.14 7.86
N THR A 214 -12.54 23.82 7.67
CA THR A 214 -11.47 24.84 7.58
C THR A 214 -11.19 25.28 6.15
N GLN A 215 -11.30 24.39 5.17
CA GLN A 215 -10.92 24.64 3.77
C GLN A 215 -12.12 24.61 2.79
N GLY A 216 -13.30 24.27 3.29
CA GLY A 216 -14.48 24.04 2.47
C GLY A 216 -14.54 22.64 1.87
N PHE A 217 -15.73 22.22 1.46
CA PHE A 217 -15.91 20.95 0.77
C PHE A 217 -15.75 21.15 -0.74
N VAL A 218 -14.76 20.50 -1.33
CA VAL A 218 -14.51 20.51 -2.78
C VAL A 218 -15.09 19.26 -3.41
N LEU A 219 -16.06 19.44 -4.31
CA LEU A 219 -16.60 18.33 -5.10
C LEU A 219 -15.55 17.86 -6.10
N PRO A 220 -15.31 16.54 -6.22
CA PRO A 220 -14.41 16.01 -7.24
C PRO A 220 -14.86 16.38 -8.66
N SER A 221 -13.93 16.70 -9.53
CA SER A 221 -14.15 16.79 -10.97
C SER A 221 -14.53 15.43 -11.56
N ALA A 222 -14.86 15.38 -12.85
CA ALA A 222 -15.14 14.11 -13.52
C ALA A 222 -13.92 13.16 -13.45
N ASP A 223 -12.71 13.67 -13.65
CA ASP A 223 -11.47 12.90 -13.57
C ASP A 223 -11.17 12.48 -12.14
N GLY A 224 -11.42 13.36 -11.15
CA GLY A 224 -11.35 13.06 -9.73
C GLY A 224 -12.28 11.92 -9.34
N TRP A 225 -13.52 11.91 -9.80
CA TRP A 225 -14.46 10.80 -9.58
C TRP A 225 -14.01 9.50 -10.22
N ILE A 226 -13.50 9.53 -11.46
CA ILE A 226 -12.95 8.35 -12.14
C ILE A 226 -11.78 7.78 -11.32
N GLY A 227 -10.86 8.65 -10.87
CA GLY A 227 -9.75 8.26 -10.02
C GLY A 227 -10.19 7.67 -8.68
N LEU A 228 -11.13 8.33 -7.97
CA LEU A 228 -11.67 7.84 -6.69
C LEU A 228 -12.36 6.48 -6.80
N VAL A 229 -13.20 6.29 -7.82
CA VAL A 229 -13.88 5.02 -8.07
C VAL A 229 -12.87 3.92 -8.42
N PHE A 230 -11.88 4.24 -9.26
CA PHE A 230 -10.79 3.32 -9.59
C PHE A 230 -10.02 2.91 -8.33
N LEU A 231 -9.59 3.87 -7.51
CA LEU A 231 -8.87 3.61 -6.27
C LEU A 231 -9.71 2.83 -5.25
N ALA A 232 -10.99 3.14 -5.11
CA ALA A 232 -11.88 2.49 -4.15
C ALA A 232 -12.22 1.06 -4.58
N ILE A 233 -12.71 0.87 -5.80
CA ILE A 233 -13.25 -0.42 -6.26
C ILE A 233 -12.12 -1.32 -6.74
N PHE A 234 -11.31 -0.87 -7.71
CA PHE A 234 -10.30 -1.73 -8.31
C PHE A 234 -9.06 -1.84 -7.43
N SER A 235 -8.47 -0.72 -7.02
CA SER A 235 -7.20 -0.70 -6.28
C SER A 235 -7.35 -1.15 -4.82
N THR A 236 -8.54 -0.99 -4.22
CA THR A 236 -8.80 -1.43 -2.85
C THR A 236 -9.58 -2.74 -2.82
N VAL A 237 -10.83 -2.78 -3.29
CA VAL A 237 -11.69 -3.97 -3.10
C VAL A 237 -11.23 -5.15 -3.95
N VAL A 238 -11.20 -5.00 -5.27
CA VAL A 238 -10.87 -6.10 -6.20
C VAL A 238 -9.45 -6.60 -5.96
N ALA A 239 -8.49 -5.68 -5.88
CA ALA A 239 -7.09 -6.03 -5.71
C ALA A 239 -6.83 -6.75 -4.38
N TYR A 240 -7.39 -6.27 -3.26
CA TYR A 240 -7.19 -6.93 -1.97
C TYR A 240 -7.85 -8.30 -1.90
N VAL A 241 -9.07 -8.46 -2.43
CA VAL A 241 -9.75 -9.77 -2.47
C VAL A 241 -8.95 -10.77 -3.33
N TRP A 242 -8.48 -10.35 -4.50
CA TRP A 242 -7.70 -11.22 -5.38
C TRP A 242 -6.30 -11.51 -4.83
N PHE A 243 -5.68 -10.56 -4.16
CA PHE A 243 -4.38 -10.77 -3.52
C PHE A 243 -4.49 -11.72 -2.33
N ALA A 244 -5.54 -11.59 -1.50
CA ALA A 244 -5.83 -12.52 -0.41
C ALA A 244 -6.11 -13.95 -0.93
N ASP A 245 -6.89 -14.09 -2.02
CA ASP A 245 -7.12 -15.38 -2.71
C ASP A 245 -5.80 -15.99 -3.22
N GLY A 246 -4.90 -15.14 -3.75
CA GLY A 246 -3.55 -15.53 -4.16
C GLY A 246 -2.74 -16.08 -3.00
N ILE A 247 -2.70 -15.39 -1.85
CA ILE A 247 -1.99 -15.84 -0.65
C ILE A 247 -2.47 -17.21 -0.20
N ILE A 248 -3.77 -17.45 -0.22
CA ILE A 248 -4.36 -18.73 0.17
C ILE A 248 -3.97 -19.86 -0.81
N LYS A 249 -3.93 -19.57 -2.13
CA LYS A 249 -3.75 -20.60 -3.17
C LYS A 249 -2.30 -20.93 -3.49
N ILE A 250 -1.40 -19.94 -3.50
CA ILE A 250 -0.01 -20.12 -3.90
C ILE A 250 1.00 -19.67 -2.83
N GLY A 251 0.50 -19.19 -1.69
CA GLY A 251 1.32 -18.74 -0.56
C GLY A 251 1.70 -17.27 -0.63
N ALA A 252 2.02 -16.71 0.54
CA ALA A 252 2.32 -15.28 0.70
C ALA A 252 3.59 -14.86 -0.08
N SER A 253 4.65 -15.66 -0.01
CA SER A 253 5.94 -15.35 -0.69
C SER A 253 5.78 -15.28 -2.21
N MET A 254 5.07 -16.24 -2.82
CA MET A 254 4.82 -16.23 -4.27
C MET A 254 3.90 -15.09 -4.70
N SER A 255 2.89 -14.76 -3.89
CA SER A 255 1.99 -13.62 -4.16
C SER A 255 2.73 -12.30 -4.06
N ALA A 256 3.64 -12.15 -3.09
CA ALA A 256 4.45 -10.94 -2.91
C ALA A 256 5.36 -10.62 -4.11
N LEU A 257 5.79 -11.63 -4.89
CA LEU A 257 6.62 -11.40 -6.08
C LEU A 257 5.90 -10.55 -7.13
N TYR A 258 4.57 -10.62 -7.20
CA TYR A 258 3.78 -9.80 -8.13
C TYR A 258 3.78 -8.31 -7.77
N VAL A 259 4.00 -7.97 -6.49
CA VAL A 259 4.09 -6.56 -6.05
C VAL A 259 5.29 -5.86 -6.67
N TYR A 260 6.37 -6.59 -7.01
CA TYR A 260 7.52 -6.01 -7.71
C TYR A 260 7.22 -5.55 -9.14
N LEU A 261 6.08 -5.96 -9.70
CA LEU A 261 5.61 -5.47 -11.00
C LEU A 261 4.84 -4.14 -10.89
N VAL A 262 4.51 -3.69 -9.68
CA VAL A 262 3.76 -2.43 -9.47
C VAL A 262 4.52 -1.21 -10.01
N PRO A 263 5.83 -0.99 -9.72
CA PRO A 263 6.54 0.18 -10.21
C PRO A 263 6.62 0.29 -11.74
N PRO A 264 6.92 -0.77 -12.52
CA PRO A 264 6.85 -0.69 -13.97
C PRO A 264 5.51 -0.20 -14.50
N PHE A 265 4.39 -0.65 -13.89
CA PHE A 265 3.06 -0.18 -14.28
C PHE A 265 2.75 1.22 -13.75
N GLY A 266 3.31 1.62 -12.61
CA GLY A 266 3.21 2.99 -12.09
C GLY A 266 3.93 4.00 -13.00
N ILE A 267 5.14 3.68 -13.40
CA ILE A 267 5.93 4.48 -14.36
C ILE A 267 5.22 4.55 -15.72
N LEU A 268 4.74 3.40 -16.23
CA LEU A 268 4.00 3.35 -17.49
C LEU A 268 2.70 4.16 -17.40
N GLY A 269 1.98 4.06 -16.29
CA GLY A 269 0.75 4.81 -16.06
C GLY A 269 0.99 6.31 -15.94
N GLY A 270 2.06 6.74 -15.27
CA GLY A 270 2.49 8.14 -15.21
C GLY A 270 2.81 8.69 -16.61
N TYR A 271 3.54 7.93 -17.41
CA TYR A 271 3.84 8.29 -18.79
C TYR A 271 2.59 8.41 -19.68
N LEU A 272 1.68 7.42 -19.59
CA LEU A 272 0.51 7.36 -20.48
C LEU A 272 -0.61 8.33 -20.10
N LEU A 273 -0.77 8.63 -18.81
CA LEU A 273 -1.93 9.37 -18.28
C LEU A 273 -1.58 10.77 -17.79
N LEU A 274 -0.32 11.04 -17.46
CA LEU A 274 0.12 12.29 -16.85
C LEU A 274 1.28 12.96 -17.59
N ASP A 275 1.64 12.45 -18.78
CA ASP A 275 2.76 12.94 -19.58
C ASP A 275 4.11 12.97 -18.83
N GLU A 276 4.27 12.09 -17.82
CA GLU A 276 5.51 11.98 -17.06
C GLU A 276 6.65 11.48 -17.95
N LYS A 277 7.86 11.99 -17.72
CA LYS A 277 9.01 11.65 -18.57
C LYS A 277 9.62 10.32 -18.16
N LEU A 278 9.99 9.52 -19.14
CA LEU A 278 10.77 8.30 -18.93
C LEU A 278 12.26 8.60 -18.99
N GLY A 279 13.02 8.01 -18.08
CA GLY A 279 14.47 8.16 -18.05
C GLY A 279 15.17 6.91 -17.55
N LEU A 280 16.47 6.77 -17.90
CA LEU A 280 17.29 5.65 -17.45
C LEU A 280 17.42 5.60 -15.93
N SER A 281 17.34 6.74 -15.26
CA SER A 281 17.36 6.82 -13.78
C SER A 281 16.24 6.00 -13.13
N LEU A 282 15.02 6.00 -13.71
CA LEU A 282 13.90 5.17 -13.24
C LEU A 282 14.22 3.68 -13.36
N VAL A 283 14.88 3.26 -14.45
CA VAL A 283 15.29 1.87 -14.65
C VAL A 283 16.35 1.46 -13.64
N PHE A 284 17.39 2.28 -13.44
CA PHE A 284 18.43 1.99 -12.46
C PHE A 284 17.88 2.00 -11.03
N ALA A 285 17.03 2.97 -10.67
CA ALA A 285 16.37 3.00 -9.37
C ALA A 285 15.51 1.74 -9.16
N PHE A 286 14.72 1.35 -10.15
CA PHE A 286 13.92 0.13 -10.11
C PHE A 286 14.77 -1.12 -9.85
N ILE A 287 15.86 -1.32 -10.60
CA ILE A 287 16.74 -2.48 -10.45
C ILE A 287 17.38 -2.50 -9.05
N LEU A 288 17.85 -1.36 -8.56
CA LEU A 288 18.52 -1.28 -7.24
C LEU A 288 17.52 -1.48 -6.10
N ILE A 289 16.36 -0.82 -6.14
CA ILE A 289 15.36 -0.92 -5.08
C ILE A 289 14.77 -2.34 -5.04
N THR A 290 14.29 -2.85 -6.18
CA THR A 290 13.69 -4.20 -6.23
C THR A 290 14.69 -5.31 -5.99
N GLY A 291 15.91 -5.18 -6.53
CA GLY A 291 17.03 -6.09 -6.27
C GLY A 291 17.43 -6.08 -4.80
N GLY A 292 17.50 -4.90 -4.18
CA GLY A 292 17.77 -4.73 -2.75
C GLY A 292 16.71 -5.40 -1.88
N VAL A 293 15.43 -5.21 -2.20
CA VAL A 293 14.31 -5.87 -1.50
C VAL A 293 14.38 -7.39 -1.68
N PHE A 294 14.67 -7.88 -2.88
CA PHE A 294 14.81 -9.31 -3.15
C PHE A 294 15.95 -9.93 -2.32
N ILE A 295 17.11 -9.28 -2.25
CA ILE A 295 18.23 -9.73 -1.43
C ILE A 295 17.87 -9.70 0.06
N ALA A 296 17.24 -8.63 0.55
CA ALA A 296 16.81 -8.51 1.94
C ALA A 296 15.89 -9.66 2.38
N GLN A 297 15.02 -10.13 1.48
CA GLN A 297 14.06 -11.20 1.75
C GLN A 297 14.61 -12.61 1.54
N SER A 298 15.70 -12.79 0.80
CA SER A 298 16.18 -14.11 0.35
C SER A 298 16.54 -15.09 1.48
N LYS A 299 16.97 -14.60 2.65
CA LYS A 299 17.35 -15.42 3.80
C LYS A 299 16.18 -15.74 4.74
N ALA A 300 15.18 -14.85 4.81
CA ALA A 300 13.97 -15.09 5.61
C ALA A 300 13.17 -16.30 5.12
N THR A 301 13.36 -16.71 3.86
CA THR A 301 12.71 -17.88 3.26
C THR A 301 13.43 -19.19 3.57
N ASN A 302 14.78 -19.17 3.70
CA ASN A 302 15.57 -20.38 3.98
C ASN A 302 15.44 -20.86 5.44
N ASP A 303 15.35 -19.94 6.41
CA ASP A 303 15.23 -20.33 7.83
C ASP A 303 13.84 -20.90 8.16
N LYS A 304 12.80 -20.57 7.39
CA LYS A 304 11.46 -21.16 7.53
C LYS A 304 11.29 -22.54 6.87
N GLN A 305 12.23 -22.97 6.02
CA GLN A 305 12.22 -24.32 5.44
C GLN A 305 13.02 -25.32 6.28
N LEU A 306 13.78 -24.84 7.28
CA LEU A 306 14.62 -25.67 8.14
C LEU A 306 14.07 -25.79 9.59
N SER A 307 12.95 -25.15 9.90
CA SER A 307 12.18 -25.26 11.17
C SER A 307 10.84 -25.95 10.93
#